data_a074f5b1b3fea7f3f963c75900de709c
#
_entry.id   a074f5b1b3fea7f3f963c75900de709c
#
_cell.length_a   1.000
_cell.length_b   1.000
_cell.length_c   1.000
_cell.angle_alpha   90.00
_cell.angle_beta   90.00
_cell.angle_gamma   90.00
#
_symmetry.space_group_name_H-M   'P 1'
#
loop_
_entity.id
_entity.type
_entity.pdbx_description
1 polymer ?
#
loop_
_entity_poly.entity_id
_entity_poly.type
_entity_poly.pdbx_seq_one_letter_code
_entity_poly.pdbx_strand_id
1 'polypeptide(L)'
;MPPSNHPSERLEWLSLMRGLSIVLVVMFHVQLVDMATGENHSLCTTLPTIFTPIRMPFFIFTSGGLLYLSRIRREWTTRALYADKLQRIAIPFVFFVTFYYLFKLLAGTWAKTPVPLSLSYYAECFYRFTGHPSAHLWFLATLLMLMALYPLFVAVCRNHTASVAMLLFSVGIYHADLENVLPDVFYINHLHRYLVYFYFGIFFFRYRLYRFTDNPLVAVAGVAVYAASYCVVGGLATSMAGIVMCVAVGQSVARRQPGLFGSFRDYIYQIYLMSMFFQAFVELVLWKRLFYDERLFLVFYALNILAGIYLPTIVARLAQRQPYRLVRLCLGIKA
;
A
#
# COMPACT_ATOMS: atom_id res chain seq x y z
N MET A 1 -14.77 -9.59 38.79
CA MET A 1 -15.56 -9.33 37.57
C MET A 1 -14.99 -10.22 36.47
N PRO A 2 -15.75 -11.09 35.83
CA PRO A 2 -15.26 -11.91 34.74
C PRO A 2 -14.86 -11.02 33.53
N PRO A 3 -13.82 -11.38 32.74
CA PRO A 3 -13.43 -10.62 31.58
C PRO A 3 -14.59 -10.67 30.57
N SER A 4 -15.11 -9.51 30.18
CA SER A 4 -16.12 -9.37 29.15
C SER A 4 -15.55 -9.96 27.85
N ASN A 5 -16.09 -11.08 27.40
CA ASN A 5 -15.94 -11.65 26.09
C ASN A 5 -16.61 -10.75 25.02
N HIS A 6 -16.12 -9.54 24.81
CA HIS A 6 -16.44 -8.85 23.59
C HIS A 6 -15.54 -9.46 22.49
N PRO A 7 -16.15 -10.04 21.43
CA PRO A 7 -15.41 -10.39 20.23
C PRO A 7 -14.66 -9.12 19.82
N SER A 8 -13.33 -9.25 19.63
CA SER A 8 -12.43 -8.18 19.29
C SER A 8 -13.15 -7.09 18.53
N GLU A 9 -13.31 -5.88 19.13
CA GLU A 9 -13.62 -4.70 18.34
C GLU A 9 -12.60 -4.71 17.21
N ARG A 10 -12.99 -5.28 16.08
CA ARG A 10 -12.28 -5.04 14.83
C ARG A 10 -12.28 -3.54 14.78
N LEU A 11 -11.09 -2.96 14.77
CA LEU A 11 -10.97 -1.54 14.54
C LEU A 11 -11.51 -1.30 13.13
N GLU A 12 -12.84 -1.21 13.01
CA GLU A 12 -13.54 -1.13 11.71
C GLU A 12 -13.06 0.06 10.92
N TRP A 13 -12.76 1.16 11.63
CA TRP A 13 -12.15 2.33 11.03
C TRP A 13 -10.80 2.01 10.37
N LEU A 14 -10.00 1.10 10.96
CA LEU A 14 -8.71 0.70 10.37
C LEU A 14 -8.92 -0.10 9.07
N SER A 15 -9.90 -0.99 9.06
CA SER A 15 -10.26 -1.73 7.84
C SER A 15 -10.81 -0.81 6.76
N LEU A 16 -11.64 0.18 7.13
CA LEU A 16 -12.16 1.20 6.24
C LEU A 16 -11.04 2.06 5.65
N MET A 17 -10.11 2.53 6.49
CA MET A 17 -9.01 3.38 6.04
C MET A 17 -8.02 2.64 5.14
N ARG A 18 -7.81 1.35 5.38
CA ARG A 18 -7.04 0.51 4.45
C ARG A 18 -7.77 0.37 3.11
N GLY A 19 -9.11 0.27 3.14
CA GLY A 19 -9.93 0.31 1.93
C GLY A 19 -9.77 1.63 1.16
N LEU A 20 -9.77 2.77 1.86
CA LEU A 20 -9.50 4.06 1.24
C LEU A 20 -8.08 4.12 0.65
N SER A 21 -7.08 3.65 1.39
CA SER A 21 -5.68 3.67 0.93
C SER A 21 -5.51 2.90 -0.38
N ILE A 22 -6.14 1.72 -0.54
CA ILE A 22 -6.03 0.97 -1.78
C ILE A 22 -6.77 1.65 -2.93
N VAL A 23 -7.89 2.32 -2.68
CA VAL A 23 -8.56 3.14 -3.70
C VAL A 23 -7.62 4.24 -4.20
N LEU A 24 -6.95 4.96 -3.29
CA LEU A 24 -5.97 5.98 -3.66
C LEU A 24 -4.77 5.40 -4.44
N VAL A 25 -4.32 4.19 -4.11
CA VAL A 25 -3.27 3.50 -4.88
C VAL A 25 -3.75 3.17 -6.28
N VAL A 26 -4.96 2.62 -6.43
CA VAL A 26 -5.54 2.30 -7.73
C VAL A 26 -5.75 3.57 -8.58
N MET A 27 -6.30 4.64 -7.98
CA MET A 27 -6.48 5.93 -8.68
C MET A 27 -5.16 6.51 -9.22
N PHE A 28 -4.07 6.40 -8.45
CA PHE A 28 -2.76 6.87 -8.88
C PHE A 28 -2.20 6.14 -10.10
N HIS A 29 -2.60 4.90 -10.32
CA HIS A 29 -2.14 4.09 -11.44
C HIS A 29 -3.05 4.18 -12.68
N VAL A 30 -4.11 4.98 -12.64
CA VAL A 30 -4.91 5.27 -13.82
C VAL A 30 -4.08 6.12 -14.79
N GLN A 31 -3.85 5.61 -15.98
CA GLN A 31 -3.10 6.28 -17.05
C GLN A 31 -3.95 6.24 -18.33
N LEU A 32 -4.81 7.24 -18.49
CA LEU A 32 -5.59 7.42 -19.71
C LEU A 32 -4.96 8.56 -20.51
N VAL A 33 -4.25 8.16 -21.56
CA VAL A 33 -3.51 9.09 -22.43
C VAL A 33 -4.46 9.68 -23.45
N ASP A 34 -4.39 11.00 -23.60
CA ASP A 34 -4.94 11.71 -24.75
C ASP A 34 -4.14 11.35 -26.00
N MET A 35 -4.80 10.84 -27.03
CA MET A 35 -4.14 10.39 -28.27
C MET A 35 -3.66 11.54 -29.14
N ALA A 36 -4.18 12.76 -28.95
CA ALA A 36 -3.75 13.94 -29.71
C ALA A 36 -2.44 14.51 -29.14
N THR A 37 -2.29 14.54 -27.81
CA THR A 37 -1.12 15.10 -27.15
C THR A 37 -0.08 14.06 -26.74
N GLY A 38 -0.48 12.79 -26.60
CA GLY A 38 0.36 11.72 -26.07
C GLY A 38 0.56 11.79 -24.55
N GLU A 39 -0.07 12.76 -23.87
CA GLU A 39 0.04 12.97 -22.43
C GLU A 39 -1.12 12.36 -21.64
N ASN A 40 -0.92 12.11 -20.36
CA ASN A 40 -2.02 11.69 -19.50
C ASN A 40 -2.99 12.86 -19.27
N HIS A 41 -4.28 12.54 -19.31
CA HIS A 41 -5.31 13.52 -18.98
C HIS A 41 -5.08 14.13 -17.61
N SER A 42 -5.32 15.45 -17.45
CA SER A 42 -5.03 16.22 -16.23
C SER A 42 -5.62 15.63 -14.95
N LEU A 43 -6.83 15.04 -15.01
CA LEU A 43 -7.42 14.35 -13.84
C LEU A 43 -6.61 13.14 -13.38
N CYS A 44 -5.94 12.42 -14.29
CA CYS A 44 -5.10 11.28 -13.94
C CYS A 44 -3.82 11.69 -13.19
N THR A 45 -3.43 12.95 -13.29
CA THR A 45 -2.23 13.48 -12.62
C THR A 45 -2.56 14.35 -11.40
N THR A 46 -3.51 15.27 -11.51
CA THR A 46 -3.80 16.26 -10.47
C THR A 46 -4.41 15.63 -9.21
N LEU A 47 -5.48 14.84 -9.35
CA LEU A 47 -6.14 14.23 -8.20
C LEU A 47 -5.19 13.31 -7.40
N PRO A 48 -4.45 12.37 -8.04
CA PRO A 48 -3.51 11.53 -7.30
C PRO A 48 -2.39 12.32 -6.62
N THR A 49 -1.94 13.43 -7.20
CA THR A 49 -0.86 14.25 -6.66
C THR A 49 -1.21 14.85 -5.29
N ILE A 50 -2.45 15.30 -5.11
CA ILE A 50 -2.94 15.82 -3.81
C ILE A 50 -2.82 14.76 -2.71
N PHE A 51 -3.02 13.49 -3.02
CA PHE A 51 -2.97 12.40 -2.05
C PHE A 51 -1.61 11.69 -1.97
N THR A 52 -0.62 12.10 -2.75
CA THR A 52 0.73 11.52 -2.73
C THR A 52 1.36 11.51 -1.33
N PRO A 53 1.30 12.60 -0.52
CA PRO A 53 1.86 12.61 0.83
C PRO A 53 1.17 11.66 1.81
N ILE A 54 -0.05 11.18 1.50
CA ILE A 54 -0.82 10.31 2.38
C ILE A 54 -0.76 8.85 1.93
N ARG A 55 -0.89 8.61 0.64
CA ARG A 55 -1.14 7.30 0.06
C ARG A 55 -0.22 6.20 0.57
N MET A 56 1.08 6.30 0.31
CA MET A 56 2.03 5.27 0.75
C MET A 56 2.42 5.40 2.23
N PRO A 57 2.65 6.60 2.78
CA PRO A 57 2.86 6.78 4.21
C PRO A 57 1.77 6.16 5.08
N PHE A 58 0.50 6.37 4.73
CA PHE A 58 -0.61 5.79 5.49
C PHE A 58 -0.68 4.27 5.36
N PHE A 59 -0.42 3.72 4.16
CA PHE A 59 -0.40 2.28 3.94
C PHE A 59 0.71 1.59 4.77
N ILE A 60 1.88 2.21 4.84
CA ILE A 60 3.01 1.74 5.65
C ILE A 60 2.72 1.89 7.15
N PHE A 61 2.16 3.03 7.57
CA PHE A 61 1.70 3.26 8.94
C PHE A 61 0.72 2.18 9.41
N THR A 62 -0.30 1.88 8.61
CA THR A 62 -1.28 0.84 8.97
C THR A 62 -0.64 -0.54 9.02
N SER A 63 0.37 -0.81 8.20
CA SER A 63 1.12 -2.08 8.24
C SER A 63 1.93 -2.24 9.53
N GLY A 64 2.57 -1.17 10.00
CA GLY A 64 3.25 -1.13 11.31
C GLY A 64 2.27 -1.31 12.48
N GLY A 65 1.14 -0.60 12.44
CA GLY A 65 0.08 -0.74 13.43
C GLY A 65 -0.48 -2.15 13.53
N LEU A 66 -0.73 -2.79 12.37
CA LEU A 66 -1.18 -4.19 12.31
C LEU A 66 -0.11 -5.16 12.81
N LEU A 67 1.18 -4.90 12.54
CA LEU A 67 2.25 -5.70 13.11
C LEU A 67 2.21 -5.66 14.63
N TYR A 68 2.05 -4.47 15.22
CA TYR A 68 1.92 -4.34 16.66
C TYR A 68 0.71 -5.12 17.19
N LEU A 69 -0.49 -4.84 16.69
CA LEU A 69 -1.73 -5.43 17.19
C LEU A 69 -1.80 -6.95 17.02
N SER A 70 -1.30 -7.46 15.91
CA SER A 70 -1.48 -8.87 15.57
C SER A 70 -0.30 -9.76 15.94
N ARG A 71 0.90 -9.20 16.18
CA ARG A 71 2.13 -9.97 16.38
C ARG A 71 2.90 -9.54 17.63
N ILE A 72 3.35 -8.28 17.73
CA ILE A 72 4.16 -7.79 18.87
C ILE A 72 3.36 -7.94 20.17
N ARG A 73 2.15 -7.41 20.22
CA ARG A 73 1.26 -7.49 21.38
C ARG A 73 0.90 -8.93 21.77
N ARG A 74 0.94 -9.85 20.80
CA ARG A 74 0.64 -11.28 21.00
C ARG A 74 1.89 -12.13 21.19
N GLU A 75 3.05 -11.49 21.34
CA GLU A 75 4.34 -12.12 21.63
C GLU A 75 4.73 -13.23 20.65
N TRP A 76 4.45 -13.03 19.37
CA TRP A 76 4.87 -13.97 18.37
C TRP A 76 6.38 -14.10 18.32
N THR A 77 6.88 -15.33 18.19
CA THR A 77 8.30 -15.57 17.96
C THR A 77 8.74 -15.05 16.59
N THR A 78 10.00 -14.63 16.50
CA THR A 78 10.58 -14.16 15.23
C THR A 78 10.48 -15.21 14.13
N ARG A 79 10.71 -16.49 14.47
CA ARG A 79 10.59 -17.61 13.52
C ARG A 79 9.17 -17.76 12.99
N ALA A 80 8.17 -17.67 13.85
CA ALA A 80 6.76 -17.75 13.44
C ALA A 80 6.36 -16.58 12.53
N LEU A 81 6.84 -15.35 12.84
CA LEU A 81 6.61 -14.21 11.98
C LEU A 81 7.24 -14.40 10.61
N TYR A 82 8.52 -14.78 10.55
CA TYR A 82 9.22 -14.91 9.27
C TYR A 82 8.61 -16.03 8.40
N ALA A 83 8.22 -17.15 8.99
CA ALA A 83 7.50 -18.20 8.26
C ALA A 83 6.15 -17.69 7.69
N ASP A 84 5.37 -16.92 8.48
CA ASP A 84 4.13 -16.29 8.02
C ASP A 84 4.38 -15.30 6.87
N LYS A 85 5.44 -14.47 6.96
CA LYS A 85 5.75 -13.46 5.94
C LYS A 85 6.34 -14.06 4.67
N LEU A 86 7.13 -15.11 4.78
CA LEU A 86 7.61 -15.87 3.63
C LEU A 86 6.43 -16.38 2.78
N GLN A 87 5.44 -16.97 3.42
CA GLN A 87 4.28 -17.51 2.71
C GLN A 87 3.35 -16.42 2.15
N ARG A 88 3.16 -15.32 2.89
CA ARG A 88 2.14 -14.32 2.54
C ARG A 88 2.65 -13.13 1.74
N ILE A 89 3.95 -12.89 1.73
CA ILE A 89 4.54 -11.75 1.03
C ILE A 89 5.59 -12.21 0.03
N ALA A 90 6.57 -13.05 0.46
CA ALA A 90 7.68 -13.42 -0.42
C ALA A 90 7.24 -14.34 -1.57
N ILE A 91 6.40 -15.34 -1.31
CA ILE A 91 5.88 -16.22 -2.39
C ILE A 91 5.04 -15.42 -3.40
N PRO A 92 4.03 -14.60 -3.01
CA PRO A 92 3.34 -13.73 -3.94
C PRO A 92 4.26 -12.75 -4.67
N PHE A 93 5.26 -12.19 -3.99
CA PHE A 93 6.23 -11.31 -4.62
C PHE A 93 6.96 -12.00 -5.78
N VAL A 94 7.53 -13.19 -5.54
CA VAL A 94 8.21 -13.97 -6.57
C VAL A 94 7.27 -14.31 -7.72
N PHE A 95 6.05 -14.76 -7.41
CA PHE A 95 5.05 -15.09 -8.41
C PHE A 95 4.69 -13.88 -9.28
N PHE A 96 4.39 -12.72 -8.69
CA PHE A 96 3.98 -11.55 -9.45
C PHE A 96 5.12 -10.87 -10.20
N VAL A 97 6.35 -10.88 -9.70
CA VAL A 97 7.53 -10.44 -10.48
C VAL A 97 7.64 -11.27 -11.77
N THR A 98 7.57 -12.61 -11.64
CA THR A 98 7.61 -13.52 -12.79
C THR A 98 6.41 -13.29 -13.72
N PHE A 99 5.20 -13.17 -13.16
CA PHE A 99 3.98 -12.93 -13.93
C PHE A 99 4.07 -11.64 -14.77
N TYR A 100 4.49 -10.52 -14.16
CA TYR A 100 4.59 -9.24 -14.87
C TYR A 100 5.70 -9.24 -15.91
N TYR A 101 6.83 -9.91 -15.67
CA TYR A 101 7.88 -10.08 -16.65
C TYR A 101 7.38 -10.88 -17.86
N LEU A 102 6.80 -12.06 -17.64
CA LEU A 102 6.29 -12.92 -18.70
C LEU A 102 5.15 -12.25 -19.46
N PHE A 103 4.24 -11.56 -18.75
CA PHE A 103 3.15 -10.82 -19.38
C PHE A 103 3.66 -9.74 -20.32
N LYS A 104 4.63 -8.91 -19.89
CA LYS A 104 5.23 -7.89 -20.77
C LYS A 104 6.01 -8.49 -21.93
N LEU A 105 6.71 -9.61 -21.70
CA LEU A 105 7.42 -10.34 -22.76
C LEU A 105 6.45 -10.82 -23.83
N LEU A 106 5.34 -11.44 -23.44
CA LEU A 106 4.30 -11.92 -24.36
C LEU A 106 3.55 -10.77 -25.04
N ALA A 107 3.33 -9.65 -24.34
CA ALA A 107 2.73 -8.47 -24.91
C ALA A 107 3.59 -7.83 -26.03
N GLY A 108 4.90 -8.03 -26.00
CA GLY A 108 5.82 -7.57 -27.04
C GLY A 108 5.65 -6.08 -27.34
N THR A 109 5.40 -5.74 -28.60
CA THR A 109 5.17 -4.37 -29.08
C THR A 109 3.87 -3.72 -28.57
N TRP A 110 2.98 -4.50 -27.95
CA TRP A 110 1.75 -3.99 -27.33
C TRP A 110 2.03 -3.34 -25.97
N ALA A 111 3.13 -3.72 -25.32
CA ALA A 111 3.56 -3.08 -24.08
C ALA A 111 4.12 -1.68 -24.36
N LYS A 112 3.87 -0.70 -23.46
CA LYS A 112 4.49 0.64 -23.55
C LYS A 112 6.00 0.58 -23.61
N THR A 113 6.60 -0.34 -22.87
CA THR A 113 8.03 -0.60 -22.78
C THR A 113 8.25 -2.10 -22.97
N PRO A 114 8.60 -2.56 -24.19
CA PRO A 114 8.97 -3.95 -24.42
C PRO A 114 10.15 -4.36 -23.54
N VAL A 115 10.17 -5.61 -23.12
CA VAL A 115 11.24 -6.16 -22.27
C VAL A 115 12.04 -7.19 -23.05
N PRO A 116 13.37 -7.29 -22.83
CA PRO A 116 14.19 -8.28 -23.52
C PRO A 116 13.98 -9.68 -22.92
N LEU A 117 14.08 -10.70 -23.76
CA LEU A 117 14.21 -12.08 -23.31
C LEU A 117 15.64 -12.30 -22.82
N SER A 118 15.88 -12.03 -21.54
CA SER A 118 17.22 -12.11 -20.93
C SER A 118 17.10 -12.60 -19.49
N LEU A 119 17.93 -13.56 -19.12
CA LEU A 119 17.97 -14.09 -17.75
C LEU A 119 18.52 -13.05 -16.76
N SER A 120 19.50 -12.23 -17.18
CA SER A 120 20.01 -11.14 -16.35
C SER A 120 18.93 -10.09 -16.07
N TYR A 121 18.21 -9.65 -17.09
CA TYR A 121 17.11 -8.71 -16.95
C TYR A 121 15.96 -9.28 -16.07
N TYR A 122 15.63 -10.56 -16.26
CA TYR A 122 14.67 -11.24 -15.40
C TYR A 122 15.11 -11.26 -13.93
N ALA A 123 16.39 -11.57 -13.68
CA ALA A 123 16.94 -11.53 -12.32
C ALA A 123 16.88 -10.11 -11.72
N GLU A 124 17.17 -9.10 -12.54
CA GLU A 124 17.07 -7.69 -12.11
C GLU A 124 15.67 -7.29 -11.67
N CYS A 125 14.60 -7.84 -12.27
CA CYS A 125 13.23 -7.57 -11.87
C CYS A 125 12.92 -7.90 -10.40
N PHE A 126 13.71 -8.74 -9.73
CA PHE A 126 13.51 -9.10 -8.33
C PHE A 126 14.08 -8.08 -7.35
N TYR A 127 15.09 -7.35 -7.74
CA TYR A 127 15.80 -6.46 -6.81
C TYR A 127 15.92 -5.01 -7.29
N ARG A 128 15.71 -4.73 -8.59
CA ARG A 128 15.61 -3.38 -9.13
C ARG A 128 14.18 -3.09 -9.54
N PHE A 129 13.61 -2.00 -9.05
CA PHE A 129 12.22 -1.66 -9.34
C PHE A 129 12.09 -0.56 -10.38
N THR A 130 12.99 0.40 -10.40
CA THR A 130 12.96 1.52 -11.34
C THR A 130 13.14 1.03 -12.78
N GLY A 131 12.16 1.32 -13.65
CA GLY A 131 12.18 0.93 -15.06
C GLY A 131 11.85 -0.54 -15.36
N HIS A 132 11.62 -1.38 -14.36
CA HIS A 132 11.32 -2.80 -14.54
C HIS A 132 9.80 -3.10 -14.49
N PRO A 133 9.33 -4.22 -15.07
CA PRO A 133 7.93 -4.63 -15.05
C PRO A 133 7.29 -4.69 -13.67
N SER A 134 8.09 -5.04 -12.67
CA SER A 134 7.73 -5.19 -11.27
C SER A 134 7.81 -3.89 -10.45
N ALA A 135 7.98 -2.73 -11.11
CA ALA A 135 8.20 -1.45 -10.45
C ALA A 135 7.23 -1.17 -9.29
N HIS A 136 5.94 -1.43 -9.47
CA HIS A 136 4.93 -1.20 -8.43
C HIS A 136 5.05 -2.14 -7.21
N LEU A 137 5.79 -3.24 -7.32
CA LEU A 137 6.01 -4.19 -6.22
C LEU A 137 7.10 -3.75 -5.21
N TRP A 138 7.73 -2.59 -5.42
CA TRP A 138 8.72 -2.01 -4.50
C TRP A 138 8.23 -1.99 -3.05
N PHE A 139 6.94 -1.75 -2.83
CA PHE A 139 6.34 -1.73 -1.49
C PHE A 139 6.43 -3.09 -0.78
N LEU A 140 6.28 -4.22 -1.50
CA LEU A 140 6.44 -5.55 -0.90
C LEU A 140 7.88 -5.78 -0.43
N ALA A 141 8.87 -5.38 -1.23
CA ALA A 141 10.28 -5.46 -0.85
C ALA A 141 10.55 -4.59 0.40
N THR A 142 10.11 -3.33 0.38
CA THR A 142 10.21 -2.44 1.54
C THR A 142 9.53 -3.04 2.78
N LEU A 143 8.33 -3.62 2.61
CA LEU A 143 7.60 -4.23 3.72
C LEU A 143 8.33 -5.46 4.28
N LEU A 144 8.92 -6.31 3.42
CA LEU A 144 9.74 -7.45 3.86
C LEU A 144 10.96 -6.99 4.67
N MET A 145 11.65 -5.95 4.21
CA MET A 145 12.78 -5.38 4.93
C MET A 145 12.38 -4.77 6.29
N LEU A 146 11.28 -4.02 6.32
CA LEU A 146 10.75 -3.50 7.60
C LEU A 146 10.33 -4.64 8.53
N MET A 147 9.75 -5.72 8.00
CA MET A 147 9.42 -6.91 8.81
C MET A 147 10.66 -7.67 9.29
N ALA A 148 11.80 -7.61 8.56
CA ALA A 148 13.05 -8.19 9.02
C ALA A 148 13.58 -7.53 10.30
N LEU A 149 13.21 -6.25 10.54
CA LEU A 149 13.54 -5.53 11.77
C LEU A 149 12.62 -5.91 12.96
N TYR A 150 11.78 -6.93 12.84
CA TYR A 150 10.84 -7.35 13.88
C TYR A 150 11.49 -7.57 15.27
N PRO A 151 12.65 -8.25 15.42
CA PRO A 151 13.29 -8.43 16.73
C PRO A 151 13.63 -7.09 17.39
N LEU A 152 14.10 -6.11 16.60
CA LEU A 152 14.37 -4.76 17.08
C LEU A 152 13.08 -4.10 17.59
N PHE A 153 11.99 -4.17 16.83
CA PHE A 153 10.72 -3.58 17.26
C PHE A 153 10.17 -4.23 18.52
N VAL A 154 10.32 -5.53 18.68
CA VAL A 154 9.95 -6.24 19.93
C VAL A 154 10.79 -5.74 21.10
N ALA A 155 12.11 -5.61 20.92
CA ALA A 155 13.02 -5.15 21.98
C ALA A 155 12.68 -3.71 22.41
N VAL A 156 12.56 -2.77 21.46
CA VAL A 156 12.25 -1.36 21.79
C VAL A 156 10.84 -1.18 22.35
N CYS A 157 9.91 -2.06 21.97
CA CYS A 157 8.56 -2.05 22.54
C CYS A 157 8.50 -2.51 24.02
N ARG A 158 9.53 -3.09 24.58
CA ARG A 158 9.58 -3.46 26.01
C ARG A 158 9.87 -2.27 26.92
N ASN A 159 10.57 -1.26 26.43
CA ASN A 159 10.97 -0.09 27.18
C ASN A 159 10.33 1.19 26.60
N HIS A 160 9.85 2.08 27.48
CA HIS A 160 9.26 3.35 27.06
C HIS A 160 10.29 4.28 26.43
N THR A 161 11.41 4.49 27.13
CA THR A 161 12.49 5.36 26.64
C THR A 161 13.05 4.89 25.32
N ALA A 162 13.32 3.58 25.17
CA ALA A 162 13.80 3.00 23.92
C ALA A 162 12.77 3.19 22.79
N SER A 163 11.47 3.09 23.09
CA SER A 163 10.42 3.31 22.09
C SER A 163 10.35 4.76 21.61
N VAL A 164 10.49 5.73 22.51
CA VAL A 164 10.56 7.15 22.14
C VAL A 164 11.84 7.44 21.36
N ALA A 165 12.98 6.93 21.84
CA ALA A 165 14.27 7.08 21.16
C ALA A 165 14.24 6.52 19.72
N MET A 166 13.61 5.36 19.51
CA MET A 166 13.45 4.78 18.16
C MET A 166 12.57 5.64 17.27
N LEU A 167 11.52 6.28 17.80
CA LEU A 167 10.71 7.23 17.03
C LEU A 167 11.54 8.44 16.62
N LEU A 168 12.26 9.05 17.56
CA LEU A 168 13.14 10.20 17.28
C LEU A 168 14.26 9.84 16.28
N PHE A 169 14.87 8.66 16.44
CA PHE A 169 15.84 8.13 15.49
C PHE A 169 15.25 7.99 14.09
N SER A 170 14.03 7.43 13.98
CA SER A 170 13.37 7.26 12.67
C SER A 170 13.02 8.60 12.00
N VAL A 171 12.68 9.63 12.79
CA VAL A 171 12.50 11.01 12.29
C VAL A 171 13.84 11.60 11.84
N GLY A 172 14.90 11.42 12.62
CA GLY A 172 16.23 11.94 12.27
C GLY A 172 16.77 11.32 10.99
N ILE A 173 16.70 9.99 10.85
CA ILE A 173 17.22 9.29 9.67
C ILE A 173 16.39 9.55 8.41
N TYR A 174 15.12 9.94 8.53
CA TYR A 174 14.28 10.32 7.39
C TYR A 174 14.90 11.45 6.54
N HIS A 175 15.61 12.36 7.18
CA HIS A 175 16.26 13.51 6.53
C HIS A 175 17.68 13.20 6.02
N ALA A 176 18.19 11.99 6.26
CA ALA A 176 19.50 11.59 5.75
C ALA A 176 19.43 11.35 4.23
N ASP A 177 20.44 11.78 3.51
CA ASP A 177 20.56 11.55 2.06
C ASP A 177 21.12 10.15 1.77
N LEU A 178 20.38 9.12 2.14
CA LEU A 178 20.76 7.73 1.90
C LEU A 178 20.44 7.25 0.49
N GLU A 179 19.63 7.99 -0.24
CA GLU A 179 19.24 7.65 -1.62
C GLU A 179 20.43 7.68 -2.56
N ASN A 180 21.37 8.60 -2.34
CA ASN A 180 22.59 8.75 -3.14
C ASN A 180 23.78 7.92 -2.61
N VAL A 181 23.68 7.37 -1.39
CA VAL A 181 24.76 6.62 -0.74
C VAL A 181 24.55 5.11 -0.85
N LEU A 182 23.30 4.66 -0.70
CA LEU A 182 22.97 3.24 -0.72
C LEU A 182 22.60 2.78 -2.15
N PRO A 183 22.91 1.51 -2.50
CA PRO A 183 22.55 0.97 -3.80
C PRO A 183 21.02 0.85 -3.95
N ASP A 184 20.53 1.05 -5.20
CA ASP A 184 19.12 0.79 -5.54
C ASP A 184 18.86 -0.71 -5.72
N VAL A 185 18.98 -1.43 -4.61
CA VAL A 185 18.73 -2.89 -4.52
C VAL A 185 17.69 -3.13 -3.47
N PHE A 186 16.62 -3.84 -3.82
CA PHE A 186 15.44 -4.06 -2.95
C PHE A 186 14.84 -2.78 -2.36
N TYR A 187 15.07 -1.64 -2.98
CA TYR A 187 14.61 -0.34 -2.51
C TYR A 187 15.17 0.09 -1.15
N ILE A 188 16.39 -0.41 -0.80
CA ILE A 188 17.02 -0.16 0.50
C ILE A 188 17.41 1.31 0.68
N ASN A 189 17.75 1.98 -0.42
CA ASN A 189 18.09 3.40 -0.46
C ASN A 189 16.92 4.30 0.00
N HIS A 190 15.68 3.82 -0.11
CA HIS A 190 14.49 4.54 0.35
C HIS A 190 13.93 4.03 1.69
N LEU A 191 14.49 2.94 2.25
CA LEU A 191 13.97 2.29 3.46
C LEU A 191 13.88 3.23 4.65
N HIS A 192 14.87 4.13 4.81
CA HIS A 192 14.94 5.12 5.87
C HIS A 192 13.73 6.07 5.88
N ARG A 193 13.22 6.45 4.71
CA ARG A 193 12.03 7.30 4.58
C ARG A 193 10.75 6.58 5.00
N TYR A 194 10.69 5.26 4.85
CA TYR A 194 9.49 4.48 5.21
C TYR A 194 9.51 3.97 6.65
N LEU A 195 10.70 3.88 7.27
CA LEU A 195 10.87 3.43 8.65
C LEU A 195 10.05 4.29 9.62
N VAL A 196 10.06 5.61 9.45
CA VAL A 196 9.35 6.55 10.33
C VAL A 196 7.85 6.30 10.33
N TYR A 197 7.24 6.09 9.17
CA TYR A 197 5.79 5.82 9.07
C TYR A 197 5.44 4.46 9.66
N PHE A 198 6.25 3.45 9.38
CA PHE A 198 6.05 2.09 9.90
C PHE A 198 6.15 2.06 11.41
N TYR A 199 7.22 2.66 11.96
CA TYR A 199 7.42 2.69 13.40
C TYR A 199 6.41 3.61 14.10
N PHE A 200 6.03 4.72 13.49
CA PHE A 200 4.94 5.55 13.99
C PHE A 200 3.63 4.76 14.10
N GLY A 201 3.35 3.86 13.16
CA GLY A 201 2.22 2.92 13.27
C GLY A 201 2.32 2.02 14.51
N ILE A 202 3.48 1.41 14.76
CA ILE A 202 3.72 0.59 15.97
C ILE A 202 3.51 1.45 17.23
N PHE A 203 4.13 2.62 17.28
CA PHE A 203 4.07 3.55 18.40
C PHE A 203 2.64 4.02 18.68
N PHE A 204 1.93 4.44 17.65
CA PHE A 204 0.57 4.95 17.72
C PHE A 204 -0.41 3.94 18.33
N PHE A 205 -0.34 2.69 17.91
CA PHE A 205 -1.20 1.63 18.44
C PHE A 205 -0.73 1.14 19.82
N ARG A 206 0.55 1.13 20.09
CA ARG A 206 1.09 0.79 21.41
C ARG A 206 0.59 1.75 22.49
N TYR A 207 0.64 3.05 22.23
CA TYR A 207 0.21 4.09 23.16
C TYR A 207 -1.26 4.47 23.02
N ARG A 208 -2.02 3.75 22.17
CA ARG A 208 -3.44 3.96 21.94
C ARG A 208 -3.79 5.39 21.56
N LEU A 209 -2.93 6.06 20.80
CA LEU A 209 -3.10 7.46 20.39
C LEU A 209 -4.37 7.68 19.55
N TYR A 210 -4.92 6.63 18.96
CA TYR A 210 -6.20 6.67 18.25
C TYR A 210 -7.39 7.10 19.13
N ARG A 211 -7.25 7.04 20.47
CA ARG A 211 -8.29 7.54 21.39
C ARG A 211 -8.39 9.06 21.38
N PHE A 212 -7.29 9.76 21.14
CA PHE A 212 -7.27 11.23 21.06
C PHE A 212 -7.82 11.75 19.73
N THR A 213 -7.81 10.91 18.69
CA THR A 213 -8.32 11.27 17.36
C THR A 213 -9.81 10.95 17.18
N ASP A 214 -10.44 10.28 18.16
CA ASP A 214 -11.84 9.85 18.10
C ASP A 214 -12.81 11.00 18.45
N ASN A 215 -12.65 12.11 17.74
CA ASN A 215 -13.48 13.31 17.87
C ASN A 215 -13.71 13.93 16.48
N PRO A 216 -14.95 14.24 16.08
CA PRO A 216 -15.24 14.90 14.80
C PRO A 216 -14.53 16.24 14.61
N LEU A 217 -14.30 17.00 15.68
CA LEU A 217 -13.54 18.26 15.61
C LEU A 217 -12.08 18.01 15.22
N VAL A 218 -11.48 16.92 15.73
CA VAL A 218 -10.12 16.51 15.34
C VAL A 218 -10.08 16.12 13.86
N ALA A 219 -11.14 15.51 13.34
CA ALA A 219 -11.23 15.20 11.91
C ALA A 219 -11.26 16.47 11.06
N VAL A 220 -12.07 17.46 11.42
CA VAL A 220 -12.15 18.76 10.71
C VAL A 220 -10.82 19.51 10.82
N ALA A 221 -10.27 19.62 12.04
CA ALA A 221 -8.97 20.26 12.27
C ALA A 221 -7.85 19.53 11.49
N GLY A 222 -7.88 18.19 11.45
CA GLY A 222 -6.93 17.38 10.71
C GLY A 222 -6.93 17.70 9.21
N VAL A 223 -8.11 17.88 8.60
CA VAL A 223 -8.24 18.29 7.20
C VAL A 223 -7.61 19.68 6.98
N ALA A 224 -7.92 20.64 7.86
CA ALA A 224 -7.36 21.99 7.77
C ALA A 224 -5.82 22.01 7.92
N VAL A 225 -5.30 21.27 8.91
CA VAL A 225 -3.85 21.14 9.15
C VAL A 225 -3.16 20.45 7.98
N TYR A 226 -3.77 19.38 7.42
CA TYR A 226 -3.23 18.73 6.23
C TYR A 226 -3.16 19.70 5.04
N ALA A 227 -4.24 20.39 4.75
CA ALA A 227 -4.29 21.34 3.64
C ALA A 227 -3.25 22.47 3.83
N ALA A 228 -3.15 23.06 5.02
CA ALA A 228 -2.16 24.07 5.33
C ALA A 228 -0.73 23.55 5.19
N SER A 229 -0.45 22.35 5.75
CA SER A 229 0.88 21.75 5.64
C SER A 229 1.24 21.35 4.20
N TYR A 230 0.27 20.95 3.40
CA TYR A 230 0.47 20.65 1.98
C TYR A 230 0.91 21.90 1.19
N CYS A 231 0.28 23.05 1.47
CA CYS A 231 0.59 24.29 0.78
C CYS A 231 1.91 24.96 1.24
N VAL A 232 2.32 24.75 2.51
CA VAL A 232 3.40 25.56 3.10
C VAL A 232 4.65 24.76 3.42
N VAL A 233 4.51 23.50 3.91
CA VAL A 233 5.64 22.77 4.52
C VAL A 233 6.12 21.60 3.65
N GLY A 234 5.22 20.76 3.19
CA GLY A 234 5.57 19.55 2.43
C GLY A 234 6.20 18.44 3.29
N GLY A 235 6.71 17.42 2.63
CA GLY A 235 7.55 16.36 3.20
C GLY A 235 6.93 15.57 4.35
N LEU A 236 7.75 15.24 5.37
CA LEU A 236 7.36 14.44 6.52
C LEU A 236 6.19 15.03 7.31
N ALA A 237 6.20 16.34 7.53
CA ALA A 237 5.16 17.02 8.32
C ALA A 237 3.78 16.88 7.68
N THR A 238 3.69 17.07 6.36
CA THR A 238 2.44 16.87 5.61
C THR A 238 1.97 15.41 5.65
N SER A 239 2.88 14.46 5.51
CA SER A 239 2.54 13.04 5.60
C SER A 239 2.03 12.66 6.99
N MET A 240 2.64 13.17 8.05
CA MET A 240 2.20 12.93 9.44
C MET A 240 0.83 13.56 9.73
N ALA A 241 0.63 14.82 9.28
CA ALA A 241 -0.68 15.48 9.37
C ALA A 241 -1.74 14.68 8.61
N GLY A 242 -1.42 14.21 7.41
CA GLY A 242 -2.29 13.36 6.60
C GLY A 242 -2.64 12.03 7.27
N ILE A 243 -1.70 11.38 7.93
CA ILE A 243 -1.94 10.15 8.69
C ILE A 243 -2.94 10.40 9.83
N VAL A 244 -2.71 11.45 10.63
CA VAL A 244 -3.61 11.80 11.75
C VAL A 244 -5.01 12.18 11.24
N MET A 245 -5.08 12.97 10.17
CA MET A 245 -6.32 13.29 9.47
C MET A 245 -7.06 12.01 9.04
N CYS A 246 -6.37 11.10 8.35
CA CYS A 246 -6.98 9.87 7.88
C CYS A 246 -7.52 9.02 9.03
N VAL A 247 -6.81 8.93 10.16
CA VAL A 247 -7.30 8.21 11.34
C VAL A 247 -8.58 8.84 11.88
N ALA A 248 -8.58 10.18 12.11
CA ALA A 248 -9.72 10.89 12.68
C ALA A 248 -10.96 10.86 11.75
N VAL A 249 -10.75 11.08 10.44
CA VAL A 249 -11.81 10.96 9.43
C VAL A 249 -12.33 9.53 9.36
N GLY A 250 -11.43 8.53 9.34
CA GLY A 250 -11.80 7.12 9.30
C GLY A 250 -12.65 6.69 10.49
N GLN A 251 -12.31 7.13 11.70
CA GLN A 251 -13.10 6.89 12.91
C GLN A 251 -14.49 7.54 12.80
N SER A 252 -14.56 8.78 12.33
CA SER A 252 -15.83 9.52 12.17
C SER A 252 -16.73 8.86 11.11
N VAL A 253 -16.15 8.40 9.99
CA VAL A 253 -16.89 7.71 8.92
C VAL A 253 -17.32 6.32 9.38
N ALA A 254 -16.46 5.56 10.07
CA ALA A 254 -16.78 4.22 10.53
C ALA A 254 -17.97 4.18 11.51
N ARG A 255 -18.14 5.23 12.31
CA ARG A 255 -19.33 5.36 13.19
C ARG A 255 -20.63 5.52 12.41
N ARG A 256 -20.61 6.16 11.24
CA ARG A 256 -21.81 6.41 10.43
C ARG A 256 -22.04 5.33 9.37
N GLN A 257 -20.96 4.81 8.81
CA GLN A 257 -20.98 3.86 7.69
C GLN A 257 -19.95 2.73 7.89
N PRO A 258 -20.14 1.82 8.86
CA PRO A 258 -19.18 0.75 9.14
C PRO A 258 -19.03 -0.24 7.98
N GLY A 259 -20.04 -0.35 7.12
CA GLY A 259 -20.03 -1.20 5.92
C GLY A 259 -19.28 -0.65 4.71
N LEU A 260 -18.81 0.61 4.76
CA LEU A 260 -18.13 1.23 3.63
C LEU A 260 -16.91 0.39 3.19
N PHE A 261 -16.77 0.22 1.87
CA PHE A 261 -15.76 -0.65 1.25
C PHE A 261 -15.87 -2.14 1.59
N GLY A 262 -16.94 -2.60 2.25
CA GLY A 262 -17.15 -4.00 2.63
C GLY A 262 -17.09 -4.97 1.46
N SER A 263 -17.40 -4.52 0.24
CA SER A 263 -17.35 -5.34 -0.96
C SER A 263 -15.94 -5.80 -1.35
N PHE A 264 -14.86 -5.06 -0.97
CA PHE A 264 -13.50 -5.37 -1.39
C PHE A 264 -12.42 -5.20 -0.29
N ARG A 265 -12.74 -4.60 0.87
CA ARG A 265 -11.74 -4.28 1.90
C ARG A 265 -10.99 -5.49 2.48
N ASP A 266 -11.51 -6.68 2.31
CA ASP A 266 -10.83 -7.92 2.74
C ASP A 266 -9.81 -8.41 1.72
N TYR A 267 -9.80 -7.84 0.49
CA TYR A 267 -8.96 -8.22 -0.64
C TYR A 267 -7.92 -7.16 -1.02
N ILE A 268 -7.63 -6.21 -0.13
CA ILE A 268 -6.71 -5.08 -0.37
C ILE A 268 -5.35 -5.54 -0.88
N TYR A 269 -4.83 -6.64 -0.35
CA TYR A 269 -3.55 -7.18 -0.77
C TYR A 269 -3.59 -7.72 -2.21
N GLN A 270 -4.65 -8.42 -2.58
CA GLN A 270 -4.85 -8.95 -3.92
C GLN A 270 -5.11 -7.82 -4.93
N ILE A 271 -5.84 -6.79 -4.52
CA ILE A 271 -6.03 -5.58 -5.32
C ILE A 271 -4.67 -4.92 -5.59
N TYR A 272 -3.84 -4.76 -4.57
CA TYR A 272 -2.50 -4.20 -4.74
C TYR A 272 -1.65 -5.02 -5.74
N LEU A 273 -1.70 -6.35 -5.66
CA LEU A 273 -0.91 -7.24 -6.52
C LEU A 273 -1.36 -7.22 -7.98
N MET A 274 -2.67 -7.09 -8.25
CA MET A 274 -3.24 -7.34 -9.59
C MET A 274 -3.84 -6.11 -10.25
N SER A 275 -4.09 -5.00 -9.53
CA SER A 275 -4.79 -3.84 -10.09
C SER A 275 -4.13 -3.31 -11.36
N MET A 276 -2.82 -3.18 -11.37
CA MET A 276 -2.07 -2.67 -12.53
C MET A 276 -2.28 -3.51 -13.79
N PHE A 277 -2.42 -4.83 -13.67
CA PHE A 277 -2.70 -5.70 -14.79
C PHE A 277 -4.05 -5.37 -15.44
N PHE A 278 -5.11 -5.28 -14.64
CA PHE A 278 -6.44 -4.98 -15.15
C PHE A 278 -6.57 -3.54 -15.63
N GLN A 279 -5.92 -2.60 -14.96
CA GLN A 279 -5.87 -1.20 -15.39
C GLN A 279 -5.15 -1.05 -16.73
N ALA A 280 -4.03 -1.73 -16.92
CA ALA A 280 -3.32 -1.76 -18.19
C ALA A 280 -4.19 -2.34 -19.33
N PHE A 281 -5.01 -3.35 -19.06
CA PHE A 281 -5.96 -3.87 -20.05
C PHE A 281 -7.00 -2.82 -20.45
N VAL A 282 -7.61 -2.13 -19.48
CA VAL A 282 -8.57 -1.05 -19.76
C VAL A 282 -7.90 0.07 -20.57
N GLU A 283 -6.69 0.47 -20.20
CA GLU A 283 -5.96 1.53 -20.90
C GLU A 283 -5.53 1.13 -22.30
N LEU A 284 -4.79 0.01 -22.44
CA LEU A 284 -4.12 -0.35 -23.68
C LEU A 284 -5.08 -0.95 -24.71
N VAL A 285 -6.09 -1.67 -24.27
CA VAL A 285 -7.03 -2.35 -25.17
C VAL A 285 -8.31 -1.55 -25.34
N LEU A 286 -9.03 -1.29 -24.23
CA LEU A 286 -10.34 -0.65 -24.34
C LEU A 286 -10.22 0.82 -24.73
N TRP A 287 -9.42 1.60 -24.01
CA TRP A 287 -9.29 3.04 -24.26
C TRP A 287 -8.55 3.31 -25.57
N LYS A 288 -7.30 2.86 -25.70
CA LYS A 288 -6.47 3.27 -26.85
C LYS A 288 -6.84 2.65 -28.19
N ARG A 289 -7.43 1.46 -28.21
CA ARG A 289 -7.61 0.70 -29.46
C ARG A 289 -9.04 0.51 -29.90
N LEU A 290 -9.98 0.37 -28.95
CA LEU A 290 -11.35 0.01 -29.29
C LEU A 290 -12.32 1.20 -29.21
N PHE A 291 -12.20 2.05 -28.19
CA PHE A 291 -13.24 3.00 -27.85
C PHE A 291 -12.72 4.40 -27.55
N TYR A 292 -11.61 4.82 -28.17
CA TYR A 292 -11.07 6.15 -27.92
C TYR A 292 -12.06 7.23 -28.35
N ASP A 293 -12.62 7.94 -27.37
CA ASP A 293 -13.39 9.16 -27.50
C ASP A 293 -13.24 9.98 -26.22
N GLU A 294 -12.70 11.19 -26.31
CA GLU A 294 -12.49 12.07 -25.17
C GLU A 294 -13.78 12.35 -24.40
N ARG A 295 -14.94 12.34 -25.04
CA ARG A 295 -16.23 12.50 -24.37
C ARG A 295 -16.51 11.38 -23.37
N LEU A 296 -15.93 10.20 -23.60
CA LEU A 296 -16.04 9.03 -22.74
C LEU A 296 -14.96 8.96 -21.67
N PHE A 297 -14.07 9.95 -21.58
CA PHE A 297 -12.94 9.95 -20.63
C PHE A 297 -13.37 9.64 -19.19
N LEU A 298 -14.39 10.33 -18.66
CA LEU A 298 -14.87 10.09 -17.30
C LEU A 298 -15.42 8.68 -17.10
N VAL A 299 -16.06 8.11 -18.12
CA VAL A 299 -16.56 6.73 -18.09
C VAL A 299 -15.38 5.75 -17.99
N PHE A 300 -14.35 5.94 -18.83
CA PHE A 300 -13.17 5.08 -18.83
C PHE A 300 -12.31 5.29 -17.57
N TYR A 301 -12.27 6.51 -17.03
CA TYR A 301 -11.62 6.79 -15.75
C TYR A 301 -12.27 5.99 -14.60
N ALA A 302 -13.60 6.05 -14.51
CA ALA A 302 -14.35 5.26 -13.54
C ALA A 302 -14.21 3.75 -13.79
N LEU A 303 -14.31 3.31 -15.05
CA LEU A 303 -14.15 1.91 -15.43
C LEU A 303 -12.76 1.37 -15.06
N ASN A 304 -11.70 2.16 -15.26
CA ASN A 304 -10.33 1.79 -14.94
C ASN A 304 -10.17 1.58 -13.42
N ILE A 305 -10.72 2.48 -12.60
CA ILE A 305 -10.71 2.33 -11.12
C ILE A 305 -11.51 1.09 -10.71
N LEU A 306 -12.72 0.92 -11.23
CA LEU A 306 -13.58 -0.22 -10.91
C LEU A 306 -12.93 -1.55 -11.33
N ALA A 307 -12.35 -1.61 -12.52
CA ALA A 307 -11.62 -2.78 -13.00
C ALA A 307 -10.42 -3.09 -12.09
N GLY A 308 -9.63 -2.06 -11.71
CA GLY A 308 -8.48 -2.21 -10.80
C GLY A 308 -8.85 -2.69 -9.40
N ILE A 309 -10.09 -2.47 -8.93
CA ILE A 309 -10.57 -2.90 -7.61
C ILE A 309 -11.32 -4.23 -7.70
N TYR A 310 -12.32 -4.33 -8.57
CA TYR A 310 -13.26 -5.45 -8.55
C TYR A 310 -12.78 -6.68 -9.29
N LEU A 311 -12.01 -6.56 -10.38
CA LEU A 311 -11.50 -7.74 -11.08
C LEU A 311 -10.49 -8.52 -10.21
N PRO A 312 -9.50 -7.88 -9.53
CA PRO A 312 -8.69 -8.58 -8.53
C PRO A 312 -9.51 -9.22 -7.40
N THR A 313 -10.56 -8.52 -6.94
CA THR A 313 -11.46 -9.02 -5.90
C THR A 313 -12.19 -10.29 -6.35
N ILE A 314 -12.69 -10.31 -7.58
CA ILE A 314 -13.35 -11.49 -8.16
C ILE A 314 -12.36 -12.64 -8.31
N VAL A 315 -11.16 -12.39 -8.86
CA VAL A 315 -10.10 -13.40 -8.98
C VAL A 315 -9.77 -13.99 -7.60
N ALA A 316 -9.61 -13.14 -6.59
CA ALA A 316 -9.30 -13.59 -5.23
C ALA A 316 -10.43 -14.45 -4.63
N ARG A 317 -11.70 -14.07 -4.82
CA ARG A 317 -12.86 -14.86 -4.38
C ARG A 317 -12.95 -16.21 -5.08
N LEU A 318 -12.70 -16.25 -6.38
CA LEU A 318 -12.66 -17.50 -7.13
C LEU A 318 -11.52 -18.40 -6.66
N ALA A 319 -10.33 -17.84 -6.44
CA ALA A 319 -9.17 -18.57 -5.93
C ALA A 319 -9.38 -19.13 -4.52
N GLN A 320 -10.14 -18.44 -3.66
CA GLN A 320 -10.49 -18.94 -2.33
C GLN A 320 -11.36 -20.21 -2.38
N ARG A 321 -12.15 -20.38 -3.44
CA ARG A 321 -13.01 -21.54 -3.64
C ARG A 321 -12.26 -22.76 -4.22
N GLN A 322 -11.03 -22.53 -4.73
CA GLN A 322 -10.23 -23.61 -5.30
C GLN A 322 -9.55 -24.46 -4.21
N PRO A 323 -9.49 -25.78 -4.38
CA PRO A 323 -8.81 -26.67 -3.43
C PRO A 323 -7.27 -26.54 -3.49
N TYR A 324 -6.73 -25.97 -4.56
CA TYR A 324 -5.30 -25.90 -4.82
C TYR A 324 -4.57 -24.92 -3.91
N ARG A 325 -3.83 -25.45 -2.95
CA ARG A 325 -3.05 -24.64 -1.99
C ARG A 325 -2.07 -23.70 -2.70
N LEU A 326 -1.44 -24.15 -3.79
CA LEU A 326 -0.45 -23.35 -4.52
C LEU A 326 -1.08 -22.06 -5.09
N VAL A 327 -2.26 -22.14 -5.70
CA VAL A 327 -2.98 -20.95 -6.23
C VAL A 327 -3.24 -19.93 -5.13
N ARG A 328 -3.69 -20.39 -3.97
CA ARG A 328 -3.93 -19.51 -2.82
C ARG A 328 -2.64 -18.86 -2.31
N LEU A 329 -1.54 -19.63 -2.22
CA LEU A 329 -0.24 -19.11 -1.80
C LEU A 329 0.30 -18.06 -2.78
N CYS A 330 0.23 -18.31 -4.09
CA CYS A 330 0.67 -17.34 -5.12
C CYS A 330 -0.10 -16.01 -5.03
N LEU A 331 -1.36 -16.03 -4.62
CA LEU A 331 -2.17 -14.83 -4.45
C LEU A 331 -2.11 -14.26 -3.01
N GLY A 332 -1.28 -14.79 -2.14
CA GLY A 332 -1.18 -14.36 -0.74
C GLY A 332 -2.44 -14.60 0.10
N ILE A 333 -3.28 -15.54 -0.33
CA ILE A 333 -4.48 -15.95 0.39
C ILE A 333 -4.08 -17.02 1.41
N LYS A 334 -4.65 -16.95 2.60
CA LYS A 334 -4.37 -17.94 3.64
C LYS A 334 -4.77 -19.34 3.15
N ALA A 335 -3.79 -20.24 3.19
CA ALA A 335 -3.97 -21.63 2.81
C ALA A 335 -4.82 -22.37 3.85
#